data_424c324f1a1c98ef37bf5c874cf964c3
#
_entry.id   424c324f1a1c98ef37bf5c874cf964c3
#
_cell.length_a   1.000
_cell.length_b   1.000
_cell.length_c   1.000
_cell.angle_alpha   90.00
_cell.angle_beta   90.00
_cell.angle_gamma   90.00
#
_symmetry.space_group_name_H-M   'P 1'
#
loop_
_entity.id
_entity.type
_entity.pdbx_description
1 polymer ?
#
loop_
_entity_poly.entity_id
_entity_poly.type
_entity_poly.pdbx_seq_one_letter_code
_entity_poly.pdbx_strand_id
1 'polypeptide(L)'
;MSNESDSAGGIGHNSESGQKEDVVWERWTRKRTFVRALEGTYGELYNELYSQPRVYRTGDMKWKGGPQNFGKKVINPQACRVAQSIETHIDAFAPGGYGQKHGHMNSAVFFVLKGKGHDIHDGRRIDWEAGDALIVENACVHQHLSDDKDDETICLIMKAKPLFLFMHMIFQKVVEYPPKEPAPGQEGYEPPASL
;
A
#
# COMPACT_ATOMS: atom_id res chain seq x y z
N MET A 1 -47.33 -24.99 -21.84
CA MET A 1 -45.88 -24.86 -21.73
C MET A 1 -45.61 -23.37 -21.66
N SER A 2 -45.59 -22.81 -20.46
CA SER A 2 -45.39 -21.40 -20.16
C SER A 2 -43.90 -21.18 -19.91
N ASN A 3 -43.30 -20.36 -20.76
CA ASN A 3 -41.96 -19.83 -20.53
C ASN A 3 -42.01 -18.85 -19.36
N GLU A 4 -41.52 -19.25 -18.23
CA GLU A 4 -41.08 -18.32 -17.21
C GLU A 4 -39.75 -17.73 -17.63
N SER A 5 -39.78 -16.51 -18.12
CA SER A 5 -38.56 -15.69 -18.25
C SER A 5 -38.13 -15.29 -16.84
N ASP A 6 -37.02 -15.82 -16.40
CA ASP A 6 -36.28 -15.28 -15.26
C ASP A 6 -35.93 -13.83 -15.56
N SER A 7 -36.76 -12.91 -15.09
CA SER A 7 -36.39 -11.53 -14.95
C SER A 7 -35.37 -11.46 -13.82
N ALA A 8 -34.10 -11.41 -14.18
CA ALA A 8 -33.05 -10.93 -13.28
C ALA A 8 -33.58 -9.62 -12.65
N GLY A 9 -33.84 -9.68 -11.36
CA GLY A 9 -34.41 -8.56 -10.63
C GLY A 9 -33.51 -7.34 -10.79
N GLY A 10 -33.98 -6.43 -11.63
CA GLY A 10 -33.33 -5.14 -11.81
C GLY A 10 -33.14 -4.54 -10.44
N ILE A 11 -31.93 -4.08 -10.19
CA ILE A 11 -31.58 -3.28 -9.03
C ILE A 11 -32.48 -2.06 -9.13
N GLY A 12 -33.62 -2.11 -8.44
CA GLY A 12 -34.65 -1.10 -8.54
C GLY A 12 -34.11 0.25 -8.13
N HIS A 13 -34.05 1.13 -9.08
CA HIS A 13 -33.85 2.53 -8.81
C HIS A 13 -35.10 3.08 -8.18
N ASN A 14 -35.00 3.50 -6.94
CA ASN A 14 -36.11 4.16 -6.28
C ASN A 14 -36.14 5.64 -6.69
N SER A 15 -36.72 5.90 -7.86
CA SER A 15 -36.82 7.25 -8.39
C SER A 15 -37.93 8.10 -7.76
N GLU A 16 -38.81 7.49 -6.97
CA GLU A 16 -40.01 8.17 -6.46
C GLU A 16 -39.82 9.01 -5.19
N SER A 17 -38.67 8.92 -4.54
CA SER A 17 -38.48 9.62 -3.25
C SER A 17 -37.51 10.79 -3.28
N GLY A 18 -36.95 11.14 -4.45
CA GLY A 18 -35.91 12.16 -4.55
C GLY A 18 -34.62 11.82 -3.76
N GLN A 19 -34.52 10.60 -3.25
CA GLN A 19 -33.32 10.10 -2.62
C GLN A 19 -32.31 9.74 -3.70
N LYS A 20 -31.06 10.10 -3.46
CA LYS A 20 -29.95 9.66 -4.31
C LYS A 20 -29.98 8.13 -4.39
N GLU A 21 -29.84 7.62 -5.62
CA GLU A 21 -29.68 6.20 -5.85
C GLU A 21 -28.53 5.67 -4.99
N ASP A 22 -28.84 4.71 -4.14
CA ASP A 22 -27.80 4.00 -3.40
C ASP A 22 -26.95 3.21 -4.39
N VAL A 23 -25.65 3.37 -4.34
CA VAL A 23 -24.77 2.47 -5.09
C VAL A 23 -24.91 1.04 -4.55
N VAL A 24 -24.74 0.07 -5.43
CA VAL A 24 -25.01 -1.35 -5.12
C VAL A 24 -24.28 -1.83 -3.86
N TRP A 25 -23.03 -1.45 -3.70
CA TRP A 25 -22.24 -1.88 -2.55
C TRP A 25 -22.70 -1.20 -1.24
N GLU A 26 -23.21 0.04 -1.26
CA GLU A 26 -23.78 0.68 -0.07
C GLU A 26 -25.04 -0.04 0.40
N ARG A 27 -25.92 -0.39 -0.55
CA ARG A 27 -27.11 -1.18 -0.27
C ARG A 27 -26.74 -2.56 0.26
N TRP A 28 -25.72 -3.17 -0.33
CA TRP A 28 -25.19 -4.44 0.07
C TRP A 28 -24.65 -4.42 1.52
N THR A 29 -23.89 -3.41 1.89
CA THR A 29 -23.33 -3.27 3.23
C THR A 29 -24.40 -2.95 4.28
N ARG A 30 -25.32 -2.03 3.99
CA ARG A 30 -26.37 -1.59 4.91
C ARG A 30 -27.44 -2.64 5.18
N LYS A 31 -27.73 -3.49 4.22
CA LYS A 31 -28.82 -4.49 4.33
C LYS A 31 -28.34 -5.87 4.72
N ARG A 32 -27.07 -6.13 4.77
CA ARG A 32 -26.53 -7.43 5.18
C ARG A 32 -26.64 -7.64 6.68
N THR A 33 -26.88 -8.87 7.07
CA THR A 33 -26.93 -9.29 8.48
C THR A 33 -25.65 -8.97 9.22
N PHE A 34 -24.50 -9.10 8.54
CA PHE A 34 -23.21 -8.75 9.10
C PHE A 34 -23.12 -7.29 9.53
N VAL A 35 -23.58 -6.34 8.71
CA VAL A 35 -23.56 -4.91 9.04
C VAL A 35 -24.56 -4.62 10.18
N ARG A 36 -25.72 -5.24 10.15
CA ARG A 36 -26.71 -5.10 11.24
C ARG A 36 -26.22 -5.64 12.58
N ALA A 37 -25.35 -6.64 12.56
CA ALA A 37 -24.72 -7.14 13.78
C ALA A 37 -23.79 -6.11 14.44
N LEU A 38 -23.37 -5.09 13.72
CA LEU A 38 -22.56 -3.98 14.25
C LEU A 38 -23.42 -2.86 14.86
N GLU A 39 -24.72 -2.85 14.62
CA GLU A 39 -25.64 -1.90 15.25
C GLU A 39 -25.68 -2.14 16.76
N GLY A 40 -25.72 -1.07 17.53
CA GLY A 40 -25.61 -1.10 18.97
C GLY A 40 -24.18 -0.97 19.45
N THR A 41 -23.51 -2.05 19.82
CA THR A 41 -22.16 -2.02 20.42
C THR A 41 -21.08 -1.41 19.52
N TYR A 42 -21.17 -1.62 18.19
CA TYR A 42 -20.15 -1.20 17.23
C TYR A 42 -20.63 -0.16 16.22
N GLY A 43 -21.89 0.30 16.33
CA GLY A 43 -22.48 1.23 15.36
C GLY A 43 -21.71 2.55 15.27
N GLU A 44 -21.32 3.14 16.40
CA GLU A 44 -20.55 4.38 16.44
C GLU A 44 -19.17 4.21 15.82
N LEU A 45 -18.48 3.11 16.14
CA LEU A 45 -17.17 2.80 15.55
C LEU A 45 -17.29 2.60 14.04
N TYR A 46 -18.33 1.92 13.58
CA TYR A 46 -18.58 1.75 12.15
C TYR A 46 -18.77 3.09 11.44
N ASN A 47 -19.57 3.99 12.01
CA ASN A 47 -19.79 5.33 11.47
C ASN A 47 -18.49 6.16 11.45
N GLU A 48 -17.71 6.08 12.51
CA GLU A 48 -16.39 6.73 12.57
C GLU A 48 -15.46 6.23 11.46
N LEU A 49 -15.36 4.93 11.26
CA LEU A 49 -14.55 4.33 10.22
C LEU A 49 -15.07 4.69 8.82
N TYR A 50 -16.38 4.71 8.65
CA TYR A 50 -17.01 5.06 7.36
C TYR A 50 -16.77 6.53 6.98
N SER A 51 -16.69 7.43 7.95
CA SER A 51 -16.41 8.86 7.74
C SER A 51 -14.97 9.18 7.43
N GLN A 52 -14.03 8.23 7.58
CA GLN A 52 -12.62 8.45 7.32
C GLN A 52 -12.35 8.84 5.85
N PRO A 53 -11.33 9.66 5.57
CA PRO A 53 -10.92 10.00 4.21
C PRO A 53 -10.67 8.76 3.36
N ARG A 54 -10.94 8.86 2.07
CA ARG A 54 -10.59 7.84 1.07
C ARG A 54 -9.42 8.25 0.19
N VAL A 55 -9.05 9.52 0.23
CA VAL A 55 -7.93 10.09 -0.54
C VAL A 55 -6.87 10.60 0.43
N TYR A 56 -5.66 10.11 0.27
CA TYR A 56 -4.48 10.50 1.04
C TYR A 56 -3.47 11.11 0.07
N ARG A 57 -3.18 12.41 0.25
CA ARG A 57 -2.34 13.17 -0.68
C ARG A 57 -0.87 13.08 -0.27
N THR A 58 -0.06 12.56 -1.16
CA THR A 58 1.39 12.38 -0.91
C THR A 58 2.15 13.70 -0.79
N GLY A 59 1.66 14.76 -1.45
CA GLY A 59 2.23 16.10 -1.34
C GLY A 59 2.19 16.70 0.08
N ASP A 60 1.23 16.26 0.90
CA ASP A 60 1.11 16.71 2.30
C ASP A 60 1.99 15.90 3.26
N MET A 61 2.67 14.86 2.76
CA MET A 61 3.47 13.94 3.57
C MET A 61 4.94 14.27 3.48
N LYS A 62 5.62 14.21 4.63
CA LYS A 62 7.07 14.40 4.70
C LYS A 62 7.82 13.11 4.42
N TRP A 63 8.88 13.21 3.67
CA TRP A 63 9.87 12.16 3.54
C TRP A 63 10.54 11.87 4.89
N LYS A 64 10.86 10.61 5.12
CA LYS A 64 11.59 10.13 6.30
C LYS A 64 12.69 9.18 5.83
N GLY A 65 13.77 9.11 6.62
CA GLY A 65 14.92 8.27 6.28
C GLY A 65 16.05 9.07 5.67
N GLY A 66 16.75 8.50 4.73
CA GLY A 66 17.95 9.05 4.09
C GLY A 66 19.23 8.47 4.67
N PRO A 67 20.39 8.82 4.10
CA PRO A 67 20.57 9.71 2.95
C PRO A 67 20.40 9.04 1.57
N GLN A 68 20.32 7.71 1.49
CA GLN A 68 20.23 7.00 0.21
C GLN A 68 18.82 6.51 -0.14
N ASN A 69 17.99 6.26 0.89
CA ASN A 69 16.61 5.82 0.72
C ASN A 69 15.69 6.61 1.65
N PHE A 70 14.64 7.18 1.09
CA PHE A 70 13.62 7.94 1.78
C PHE A 70 12.26 7.30 1.56
N GLY A 71 11.37 7.39 2.56
CA GLY A 71 10.03 6.81 2.48
C GLY A 71 8.92 7.77 2.91
N LYS A 72 7.77 7.70 2.23
CA LYS A 72 6.50 8.30 2.66
C LYS A 72 5.51 7.20 2.97
N LYS A 73 5.04 7.08 4.21
CA LYS A 73 3.94 6.17 4.56
C LYS A 73 2.61 6.77 4.11
N VAL A 74 2.01 6.20 3.09
CA VAL A 74 0.79 6.75 2.46
C VAL A 74 -0.45 6.21 3.15
N ILE A 75 -0.63 4.89 3.16
CA ILE A 75 -1.75 4.22 3.82
C ILE A 75 -1.18 3.25 4.86
N ASN A 76 -1.63 3.39 6.09
CA ASN A 76 -1.25 2.49 7.18
C ASN A 76 -2.32 2.51 8.27
N PRO A 77 -2.44 1.48 9.10
CA PRO A 77 -3.50 1.38 10.12
C PRO A 77 -3.50 2.49 11.17
N GLN A 78 -2.39 3.18 11.36
CA GLN A 78 -2.27 4.27 12.34
C GLN A 78 -2.89 5.57 11.81
N ALA A 79 -2.75 5.83 10.51
CA ALA A 79 -3.24 7.04 9.85
C ALA A 79 -4.57 6.81 9.11
N CYS A 80 -4.79 5.59 8.61
CA CYS A 80 -5.96 5.21 7.81
C CYS A 80 -6.62 3.96 8.39
N ARG A 81 -7.55 4.15 9.31
CA ARG A 81 -8.20 3.04 10.04
C ARG A 81 -9.14 2.20 9.17
N VAL A 82 -9.49 2.67 7.97
CA VAL A 82 -10.33 1.93 7.02
C VAL A 82 -9.56 0.89 6.22
N ALA A 83 -8.26 1.05 6.03
CA ALA A 83 -7.42 0.11 5.29
C ALA A 83 -6.58 -0.74 6.25
N GLN A 84 -7.24 -1.66 6.96
CA GLN A 84 -6.59 -2.40 8.04
C GLN A 84 -5.87 -3.68 7.58
N SER A 85 -5.96 -4.03 6.32
CA SER A 85 -5.30 -5.22 5.75
C SER A 85 -4.10 -4.87 4.86
N ILE A 86 -4.00 -3.62 4.42
CA ILE A 86 -2.99 -3.15 3.46
C ILE A 86 -2.24 -1.95 4.03
N GLU A 87 -0.94 -1.95 3.90
CA GLU A 87 -0.07 -0.79 4.10
C GLU A 87 0.55 -0.43 2.75
N THR A 88 0.59 0.87 2.43
CA THR A 88 1.30 1.38 1.26
C THR A 88 2.27 2.47 1.67
N HIS A 89 3.44 2.48 1.04
CA HIS A 89 4.40 3.57 1.13
C HIS A 89 5.08 3.78 -0.21
N ILE A 90 5.67 4.94 -0.37
CA ILE A 90 6.49 5.28 -1.52
C ILE A 90 7.90 5.44 -1.03
N ASP A 91 8.83 4.80 -1.72
CA ASP A 91 10.26 4.94 -1.49
C ASP A 91 10.91 5.68 -2.66
N ALA A 92 11.83 6.57 -2.31
CA ALA A 92 12.73 7.25 -3.23
C ALA A 92 14.16 6.88 -2.90
N PHE A 93 14.88 6.38 -3.90
CA PHE A 93 16.29 6.05 -3.80
C PHE A 93 17.12 7.11 -4.53
N ALA A 94 18.13 7.62 -3.87
CA ALA A 94 19.13 8.44 -4.52
C ALA A 94 19.77 7.69 -5.71
N PRO A 95 20.29 8.37 -6.74
CA PRO A 95 21.01 7.71 -7.80
C PRO A 95 22.12 6.79 -7.26
N GLY A 96 22.05 5.50 -7.61
CA GLY A 96 22.94 4.47 -7.11
C GLY A 96 22.83 4.13 -5.63
N GLY A 97 21.78 4.62 -4.97
CA GLY A 97 21.51 4.37 -3.56
C GLY A 97 20.81 3.03 -3.32
N TYR A 98 20.79 2.62 -2.06
CA TYR A 98 20.12 1.37 -1.64
C TYR A 98 19.51 1.50 -0.25
N GLY A 99 18.56 0.62 0.02
CA GLY A 99 17.88 0.53 1.31
C GLY A 99 18.53 -0.46 2.28
N GLN A 100 17.87 -0.66 3.41
CA GLN A 100 18.25 -1.69 4.38
C GLN A 100 18.05 -3.09 3.80
N LYS A 101 18.87 -4.04 4.25
CA LYS A 101 18.62 -5.47 4.05
C LYS A 101 17.81 -6.02 5.20
N HIS A 102 16.66 -6.59 4.91
CA HIS A 102 15.74 -7.07 5.94
C HIS A 102 14.86 -8.20 5.44
N GLY A 103 14.21 -8.87 6.36
CA GLY A 103 13.21 -9.88 6.06
C GLY A 103 11.95 -9.69 6.89
N HIS A 104 10.82 -10.10 6.35
CA HIS A 104 9.53 -10.09 7.04
C HIS A 104 8.61 -11.21 6.53
N MET A 105 7.69 -11.64 7.40
CA MET A 105 6.78 -12.75 7.09
C MET A 105 5.70 -12.39 6.06
N ASN A 106 5.28 -11.15 6.00
CA ASN A 106 4.29 -10.74 5.02
C ASN A 106 4.90 -10.59 3.63
N SER A 107 4.13 -10.91 2.60
CA SER A 107 4.49 -10.55 1.21
C SER A 107 4.27 -9.07 0.95
N ALA A 108 4.92 -8.58 -0.10
CA ALA A 108 4.73 -7.25 -0.64
C ALA A 108 4.75 -7.26 -2.17
N VAL A 109 4.15 -6.25 -2.77
CA VAL A 109 4.36 -5.89 -4.17
C VAL A 109 5.16 -4.60 -4.18
N PHE A 110 6.23 -4.59 -4.94
CA PHE A 110 7.09 -3.46 -5.21
C PHE A 110 6.85 -3.05 -6.67
N PHE A 111 6.24 -1.91 -6.89
CA PHE A 111 5.92 -1.39 -8.23
C PHE A 111 6.82 -0.21 -8.55
N VAL A 112 7.56 -0.31 -9.64
CA VAL A 112 8.54 0.71 -10.06
C VAL A 112 7.82 1.81 -10.84
N LEU A 113 7.80 3.03 -10.27
CA LEU A 113 7.20 4.20 -10.91
C LEU A 113 8.20 4.94 -11.80
N LYS A 114 9.48 4.94 -11.41
CA LYS A 114 10.57 5.64 -12.10
C LYS A 114 11.89 4.96 -11.82
N GLY A 115 12.79 4.97 -12.79
CA GLY A 115 14.16 4.46 -12.65
C GLY A 115 14.28 2.97 -12.92
N LYS A 116 15.41 2.41 -12.53
CA LYS A 116 15.76 0.99 -12.69
C LYS A 116 16.68 0.54 -11.57
N GLY A 117 16.71 -0.76 -11.33
CA GLY A 117 17.55 -1.31 -10.30
C GLY A 117 17.44 -2.81 -10.20
N HIS A 118 17.76 -3.31 -9.03
CA HIS A 118 17.60 -4.73 -8.73
C HIS A 118 17.33 -4.97 -7.28
N ASP A 119 16.73 -6.11 -7.01
CA ASP A 119 16.61 -6.67 -5.67
C ASP A 119 17.56 -7.84 -5.50
N ILE A 120 17.97 -8.06 -4.26
CA ILE A 120 18.58 -9.31 -3.83
C ILE A 120 17.59 -10.03 -2.91
N HIS A 121 17.04 -11.16 -3.35
CA HIS A 121 16.14 -12.02 -2.58
C HIS A 121 16.86 -13.31 -2.21
N ASP A 122 17.15 -13.52 -0.93
CA ASP A 122 17.88 -14.69 -0.41
C ASP A 122 19.16 -15.00 -1.22
N GLY A 123 19.89 -13.93 -1.62
CA GLY A 123 21.11 -14.01 -2.44
C GLY A 123 20.88 -14.09 -3.94
N ARG A 124 19.65 -14.15 -4.42
CA ARG A 124 19.32 -14.13 -5.84
C ARG A 124 19.04 -12.71 -6.30
N ARG A 125 19.73 -12.26 -7.36
CA ARG A 125 19.50 -10.99 -8.03
C ARG A 125 18.27 -11.06 -8.96
N ILE A 126 17.44 -10.05 -8.89
CA ILE A 126 16.23 -9.85 -9.73
C ILE A 126 16.26 -8.41 -10.21
N ASP A 127 16.47 -8.20 -11.51
CA ASP A 127 16.48 -6.87 -12.12
C ASP A 127 15.07 -6.39 -12.41
N TRP A 128 14.85 -5.07 -12.34
CA TRP A 128 13.58 -4.41 -12.62
C TRP A 128 13.79 -3.00 -13.18
N GLU A 129 12.78 -2.49 -13.90
CA GLU A 129 12.75 -1.12 -14.43
C GLU A 129 11.34 -0.50 -14.31
N ALA A 130 11.21 0.78 -14.64
CA ALA A 130 9.93 1.50 -14.55
C ALA A 130 8.81 0.79 -15.32
N GLY A 131 7.69 0.55 -14.65
CA GLY A 131 6.54 -0.20 -15.14
C GLY A 131 6.48 -1.65 -14.63
N ASP A 132 7.56 -2.17 -14.04
CA ASP A 132 7.57 -3.53 -13.51
C ASP A 132 6.90 -3.62 -12.12
N ALA A 133 6.35 -4.80 -11.85
CA ALA A 133 5.86 -5.21 -10.55
C ALA A 133 6.66 -6.42 -10.05
N LEU A 134 7.37 -6.24 -8.95
CA LEU A 134 8.14 -7.29 -8.29
C LEU A 134 7.37 -7.82 -7.08
N ILE A 135 7.37 -9.12 -6.88
CA ILE A 135 6.87 -9.76 -5.66
C ILE A 135 8.03 -9.93 -4.67
N VAL A 136 7.84 -9.40 -3.46
CA VAL A 136 8.68 -9.74 -2.31
C VAL A 136 7.97 -10.86 -1.55
N GLU A 137 8.56 -12.04 -1.57
CA GLU A 137 7.97 -13.27 -1.04
C GLU A 137 7.89 -13.25 0.49
N ASN A 138 7.00 -14.07 1.02
CA ASN A 138 6.92 -14.30 2.46
C ASN A 138 8.24 -14.86 3.02
N ALA A 139 8.69 -14.30 4.13
CA ALA A 139 9.91 -14.69 4.85
C ALA A 139 11.22 -14.50 4.07
N CYS A 140 11.20 -13.87 2.92
CA CYS A 140 12.39 -13.56 2.14
C CYS A 140 13.26 -12.50 2.82
N VAL A 141 14.56 -12.70 2.86
CA VAL A 141 15.52 -11.64 3.19
C VAL A 141 15.89 -10.91 1.90
N HIS A 142 15.57 -9.63 1.84
CA HIS A 142 15.70 -8.85 0.62
C HIS A 142 16.33 -7.48 0.85
N GLN A 143 16.80 -6.89 -0.25
CA GLN A 143 17.34 -5.54 -0.30
C GLN A 143 17.04 -4.93 -1.66
N HIS A 144 16.62 -3.69 -1.69
CA HIS A 144 16.35 -2.91 -2.90
C HIS A 144 17.53 -1.98 -3.21
N LEU A 145 18.00 -1.98 -4.46
CA LEU A 145 19.15 -1.19 -4.91
C LEU A 145 18.79 -0.47 -6.22
N SER A 146 19.05 0.84 -6.28
CA SER A 146 18.96 1.61 -7.51
C SER A 146 20.22 1.41 -8.35
N ASP A 147 20.06 1.01 -9.61
CA ASP A 147 21.15 0.91 -10.59
C ASP A 147 21.24 2.16 -11.47
N ASP A 148 20.26 3.05 -11.37
CA ASP A 148 20.32 4.34 -12.03
C ASP A 148 21.38 5.22 -11.35
N LYS A 149 22.33 5.74 -12.11
CA LYS A 149 23.42 6.57 -11.60
C LYS A 149 23.18 8.06 -11.80
N ASP A 150 22.25 8.39 -12.69
CA ASP A 150 22.00 9.75 -13.14
C ASP A 150 20.69 10.30 -12.59
N ASP A 151 19.75 9.42 -12.28
CA ASP A 151 18.40 9.82 -11.80
C ASP A 151 17.96 8.97 -10.61
N GLU A 152 16.99 9.47 -9.89
CA GLU A 152 16.38 8.80 -8.74
C GLU A 152 15.48 7.64 -9.16
N THR A 153 15.36 6.68 -8.30
CA THR A 153 14.37 5.61 -8.45
C THR A 153 13.20 5.81 -7.48
N ILE A 154 11.97 5.74 -7.99
CA ILE A 154 10.74 5.90 -7.21
C ILE A 154 9.92 4.62 -7.31
N CYS A 155 9.52 4.09 -6.17
CA CYS A 155 8.74 2.86 -6.09
C CYS A 155 7.54 3.00 -5.16
N LEU A 156 6.42 2.36 -5.54
CA LEU A 156 5.26 2.17 -4.68
C LEU A 156 5.30 0.75 -4.11
N ILE A 157 5.29 0.65 -2.80
CA ILE A 157 5.28 -0.63 -2.09
C ILE A 157 3.92 -0.84 -1.44
N MET A 158 3.30 -1.99 -1.73
CA MET A 158 2.03 -2.43 -1.15
C MET A 158 2.26 -3.72 -0.39
N LYS A 159 1.86 -3.80 0.86
CA LYS A 159 2.12 -4.97 1.70
C LYS A 159 0.96 -5.32 2.62
N ALA A 160 0.82 -6.62 2.86
CA ALA A 160 -0.18 -7.19 3.75
C ALA A 160 0.26 -7.16 5.24
N LYS A 161 1.24 -6.33 5.59
CA LYS A 161 1.80 -6.26 6.93
C LYS A 161 0.73 -6.08 8.03
N PRO A 162 -0.29 -5.20 7.89
CA PRO A 162 -1.31 -5.05 8.92
C PRO A 162 -2.10 -6.32 9.17
N LEU A 163 -2.38 -7.11 8.12
CA LEU A 163 -3.07 -8.38 8.27
C LEU A 163 -2.24 -9.38 9.12
N PHE A 164 -0.94 -9.45 8.86
CA PHE A 164 -0.04 -10.28 9.67
C PHE A 164 0.05 -9.80 11.11
N LEU A 165 -0.01 -8.49 11.34
CA LEU A 165 -0.08 -7.93 12.69
C LEU A 165 -1.35 -8.40 13.42
N PHE A 166 -2.52 -8.33 12.79
CA PHE A 166 -3.77 -8.81 13.39
C PHE A 166 -3.78 -10.31 13.70
N MET A 167 -3.10 -11.09 12.87
CA MET A 167 -2.94 -12.53 13.09
C MET A 167 -1.84 -12.87 14.12
N HIS A 168 -1.19 -11.86 14.73
CA HIS A 168 -0.02 -12.07 15.60
C HIS A 168 1.14 -12.82 14.93
N MET A 169 1.28 -12.65 13.61
CA MET A 169 2.29 -13.31 12.77
C MET A 169 3.30 -12.32 12.20
N ILE A 170 3.45 -11.15 12.80
CA ILE A 170 4.39 -10.13 12.33
C ILE A 170 5.79 -10.43 12.84
N PHE A 171 6.56 -11.13 12.04
CA PHE A 171 7.99 -11.35 12.28
C PHE A 171 8.78 -10.58 11.24
N GLN A 172 9.67 -9.72 11.68
CA GLN A 172 10.58 -8.97 10.84
C GLN A 172 11.93 -8.80 11.51
N LYS A 173 12.98 -8.73 10.69
CA LYS A 173 14.35 -8.53 11.18
C LYS A 173 15.14 -7.69 10.20
N VAL A 174 15.83 -6.67 10.70
CA VAL A 174 16.86 -5.97 9.95
C VAL A 174 18.14 -6.81 10.03
N VAL A 175 18.71 -7.13 8.86
CA VAL A 175 19.97 -7.87 8.71
C VAL A 175 21.13 -6.88 8.57
N GLU A 176 20.95 -5.87 7.72
CA GLU A 176 21.88 -4.77 7.56
C GLU A 176 21.09 -3.45 7.59
N TYR A 177 21.56 -2.52 8.40
CA TYR A 177 20.95 -1.18 8.47
C TYR A 177 21.19 -0.41 7.16
N PRO A 178 20.32 0.56 6.81
CA PRO A 178 20.55 1.40 5.65
C PRO A 178 21.87 2.17 5.82
N PRO A 179 22.52 2.53 4.71
CA PRO A 179 23.74 3.31 4.75
C PRO A 179 23.54 4.65 5.46
N LYS A 180 24.54 5.07 6.23
CA LYS A 180 24.52 6.37 6.94
C LYS A 180 25.14 7.50 6.12
N GLU A 181 25.93 7.13 5.11
CA GLU A 181 26.57 8.08 4.20
C GLU A 181 25.77 8.18 2.90
N PRO A 182 25.75 9.33 2.24
CA PRO A 182 25.18 9.49 0.90
C PRO A 182 25.76 8.51 -0.10
N ALA A 183 25.04 8.23 -1.18
CA ALA A 183 25.62 7.55 -2.32
C ALA A 183 26.72 8.42 -2.94
N PRO A 184 27.79 7.84 -3.52
CA PRO A 184 28.90 8.61 -4.08
C PRO A 184 28.43 9.66 -5.10
N GLY A 185 28.77 10.92 -4.86
CA GLY A 185 28.35 12.05 -5.69
C GLY A 185 26.93 12.55 -5.45
N GLN A 186 26.25 12.05 -4.42
CA GLN A 186 24.85 12.39 -4.08
C GLN A 186 24.70 13.05 -2.71
N GLU A 187 25.70 13.79 -2.24
CA GLU A 187 25.73 14.41 -0.91
C GLU A 187 24.60 15.43 -0.68
N GLY A 188 24.06 15.98 -1.76
CA GLY A 188 22.95 16.94 -1.72
C GLY A 188 21.62 16.38 -2.18
N TYR A 189 21.48 15.06 -2.33
CA TYR A 189 20.23 14.48 -2.81
C TYR A 189 19.06 14.72 -1.84
N GLU A 190 17.98 15.27 -2.37
CA GLU A 190 16.68 15.37 -1.72
C GLU A 190 15.62 14.76 -2.64
N PRO A 191 14.74 13.90 -2.12
CA PRO A 191 13.68 13.32 -2.92
C PRO A 191 12.64 14.37 -3.33
N PRO A 192 11.87 14.17 -4.42
CA PRO A 192 10.95 15.17 -4.96
C PRO A 192 9.90 15.58 -3.93
N ALA A 193 9.59 16.87 -3.86
CA ALA A 193 8.63 17.42 -2.90
C ALA A 193 7.22 16.83 -3.11
N SER A 194 6.85 16.58 -4.36
CA SER A 194 5.56 15.97 -4.75
C SER A 194 5.79 14.82 -5.71
N LEU A 195 4.88 13.84 -5.64
CA LEU A 195 4.77 12.74 -6.59
C LEU A 195 3.44 12.85 -7.30
#